data_51d237ed26d8fadc1ed84812d4ffad67
#
_entry.id   51d237ed26d8fadc1ed84812d4ffad67
#
_cell.length_a   1.000
_cell.length_b   1.000
_cell.length_c   1.000
_cell.angle_alpha   90.00
_cell.angle_beta   90.00
_cell.angle_gamma   90.00
#
_symmetry.space_group_name_H-M   'P 1'
#
loop_
_entity.id
_entity.type
_entity.pdbx_description
1 polymer ?
#
loop_
_entity_poly.entity_id
_entity_poly.type
_entity_poly.pdbx_seq_one_letter_code
_entity_poly.pdbx_strand_id
1 'polypeptide(L)'
;MQQLASYLSGAWQTGRGRARTIHHAITGAALWEVTSEGLDMAQARRFAIERGGKALQAMTFIERSAMLKAVAKHLLEQKDQFYAISAQTGATRADSWVDIEGGIGTLFTYAGLGSRELPDDILWPEDELIPLSKQGGFAARHVLTSKSGVAVHINAFNFPCWGMLEKLAPTWLAGMPAIIKPATATAQLTQAMVKAIVDSGLVPEGAISLICGGAGDLLDHLDSQDVVTFTGSAATGQQLRAHPNLVAKSIPFTMEADSLNCCVLGEDVTPEQPEFALFIREVVREMTAKAGQKCTAIRRIIVPLAQINAVSDALISRLHKVTIGDPAQEGVKMGALVNSEQRQDVQESVNKLIAAGCEVLLGGEADLSAAGAFFPPTLLYCSQPDETP
;
A
#
# COMPACT_ATOMS: atom_id res chain seq x y z
N MET A 1 10.89 -5.06 25.42
CA MET A 1 9.87 -4.76 24.40
C MET A 1 9.55 -6.07 23.66
N GLN A 2 8.32 -6.26 23.22
CA GLN A 2 7.96 -7.47 22.48
C GLN A 2 8.43 -7.35 21.02
N GLN A 3 8.98 -8.44 20.47
CA GLN A 3 9.44 -8.48 19.09
C GLN A 3 8.31 -8.96 18.16
N LEU A 4 8.16 -8.27 17.03
CA LEU A 4 7.20 -8.63 15.99
C LEU A 4 7.73 -9.83 15.20
N ALA A 5 6.97 -10.93 15.16
CA ALA A 5 7.38 -12.15 14.47
C ALA A 5 7.05 -12.10 12.97
N SER A 6 7.90 -12.70 12.15
CA SER A 6 7.64 -13.06 10.76
C SER A 6 6.93 -14.42 10.69
N TYR A 7 6.15 -14.68 9.64
CA TYR A 7 5.56 -15.99 9.38
C TYR A 7 6.20 -16.62 8.15
N LEU A 8 7.12 -17.54 8.38
CA LEU A 8 7.91 -18.19 7.34
C LEU A 8 7.91 -19.71 7.52
N SER A 9 7.86 -20.44 6.42
CA SER A 9 7.91 -21.91 6.42
C SER A 9 6.88 -22.56 7.37
N GLY A 10 5.66 -21.97 7.45
CA GLY A 10 4.57 -22.47 8.28
C GLY A 10 4.66 -22.15 9.77
N ALA A 11 5.61 -21.31 10.19
CA ALA A 11 5.84 -21.00 11.61
C ALA A 11 6.09 -19.50 11.85
N TRP A 12 5.66 -19.02 13.03
CA TRP A 12 6.00 -17.70 13.53
C TRP A 12 7.43 -17.70 14.08
N GLN A 13 8.26 -16.80 13.57
CA GLN A 13 9.69 -16.73 13.88
C GLN A 13 10.12 -15.28 14.12
N THR A 14 11.01 -15.08 15.08
CA THR A 14 11.64 -13.78 15.33
C THR A 14 13.05 -13.77 14.77
N GLY A 15 13.43 -12.65 14.12
CA GLY A 15 14.81 -12.45 13.68
C GLY A 15 15.76 -12.24 14.86
N ARG A 16 17.06 -12.23 14.57
CA ARG A 16 18.15 -12.02 15.54
C ARG A 16 19.03 -10.88 15.06
N GLY A 17 19.58 -10.10 15.99
CA GLY A 17 20.48 -8.99 15.64
C GLY A 17 19.85 -7.62 15.88
N ARG A 18 20.26 -6.62 15.08
CA ARG A 18 19.82 -5.23 15.29
C ARG A 18 18.36 -5.04 14.89
N ALA A 19 17.53 -4.74 15.88
CA ALA A 19 16.12 -4.43 15.66
C ALA A 19 15.90 -2.92 15.41
N ARG A 20 14.84 -2.61 14.66
CA ARG A 20 14.24 -1.27 14.58
C ARG A 20 13.05 -1.21 15.53
N THR A 21 12.80 -0.06 16.13
CA THR A 21 11.64 0.17 16.99
C THR A 21 10.51 0.77 16.17
N ILE A 22 9.31 0.21 16.33
CA ILE A 22 8.06 0.81 15.84
C ILE A 22 7.48 1.64 16.98
N HIS A 23 7.16 2.90 16.68
CA HIS A 23 6.62 3.85 17.64
C HIS A 23 5.16 4.16 17.38
N HIS A 24 4.44 4.47 18.43
CA HIS A 24 3.09 5.01 18.34
C HIS A 24 3.12 6.41 17.73
N ALA A 25 2.45 6.61 16.61
CA ALA A 25 2.51 7.87 15.86
C ALA A 25 2.05 9.10 16.67
N ILE A 26 1.11 8.91 17.60
CA ILE A 26 0.52 9.98 18.41
C ILE A 26 1.35 10.30 19.64
N THR A 27 1.84 9.29 20.35
CA THR A 27 2.51 9.47 21.66
C THR A 27 4.04 9.35 21.58
N GLY A 28 4.58 8.88 20.46
CA GLY A 28 6.01 8.56 20.33
C GLY A 28 6.46 7.34 21.16
N ALA A 29 5.57 6.69 21.91
CA ALA A 29 5.91 5.53 22.72
C ALA A 29 6.37 4.36 21.88
N ALA A 30 7.41 3.67 22.32
CA ALA A 30 7.89 2.46 21.67
C ALA A 30 6.88 1.31 21.84
N LEU A 31 6.47 0.69 20.74
CA LEU A 31 5.48 -0.38 20.69
C LEU A 31 6.12 -1.76 20.50
N TRP A 32 6.91 -1.90 19.44
CA TRP A 32 7.46 -3.17 19.00
C TRP A 32 8.91 -3.04 18.56
N GLU A 33 9.65 -4.11 18.68
CA GLU A 33 10.91 -4.29 17.97
C GLU A 33 10.70 -5.18 16.74
N VAL A 34 11.43 -4.90 15.67
CA VAL A 34 11.31 -5.65 14.41
C VAL A 34 12.66 -5.86 13.76
N THR A 35 12.94 -7.11 13.40
CA THR A 35 14.10 -7.49 12.58
C THR A 35 13.82 -8.81 11.88
N SER A 36 14.34 -8.94 10.66
CA SER A 36 14.33 -10.19 9.87
C SER A 36 15.73 -10.81 9.76
N GLU A 37 16.72 -10.24 10.45
CA GLU A 37 18.10 -10.73 10.38
C GLU A 37 18.20 -12.17 10.91
N GLY A 38 18.89 -13.01 10.15
CA GLY A 38 19.07 -14.42 10.48
C GLY A 38 17.88 -15.35 10.17
N LEU A 39 16.83 -14.84 9.50
CA LEU A 39 15.76 -15.67 8.95
C LEU A 39 16.19 -16.27 7.60
N ASP A 40 15.83 -17.53 7.33
CA ASP A 40 16.18 -18.23 6.08
C ASP A 40 15.18 -17.91 4.96
N MET A 41 15.52 -16.91 4.13
CA MET A 41 14.68 -16.47 3.01
C MET A 41 14.65 -17.49 1.87
N ALA A 42 15.74 -18.23 1.69
CA ALA A 42 15.79 -19.31 0.68
C ALA A 42 14.82 -20.44 1.03
N GLN A 43 14.77 -20.85 2.30
CA GLN A 43 13.83 -21.86 2.77
C GLN A 43 12.39 -21.33 2.68
N ALA A 44 12.13 -20.09 3.08
CA ALA A 44 10.80 -19.48 3.00
C ALA A 44 10.26 -19.52 1.56
N ARG A 45 11.09 -19.16 0.57
CA ARG A 45 10.73 -19.25 -0.85
C ARG A 45 10.44 -20.70 -1.28
N ARG A 46 11.34 -21.64 -0.97
CA ARG A 46 11.13 -23.06 -1.31
C ARG A 46 9.83 -23.59 -0.72
N PHE A 47 9.59 -23.31 0.55
CA PHE A 47 8.38 -23.76 1.25
C PHE A 47 7.10 -23.19 0.62
N ALA A 48 7.11 -21.90 0.29
CA ALA A 48 5.98 -21.26 -0.38
C ALA A 48 5.66 -21.95 -1.72
N ILE A 49 6.66 -22.25 -2.54
CA ILE A 49 6.48 -22.94 -3.83
C ILE A 49 6.02 -24.38 -3.64
N GLU A 50 6.72 -25.15 -2.79
CA GLU A 50 6.52 -26.58 -2.67
C GLU A 50 5.24 -26.97 -1.92
N ARG A 51 4.76 -26.10 -1.02
CA ARG A 51 3.53 -26.31 -0.26
C ARG A 51 2.40 -25.44 -0.80
N GLY A 52 2.51 -24.13 -0.65
CA GLY A 52 1.47 -23.19 -1.02
C GLY A 52 1.18 -23.19 -2.52
N GLY A 53 2.23 -23.13 -3.35
CA GLY A 53 2.10 -23.15 -4.81
C GLY A 53 1.42 -24.40 -5.32
N LYS A 54 1.87 -25.58 -4.90
CA LYS A 54 1.26 -26.86 -5.30
C LYS A 54 -0.21 -26.96 -4.87
N ALA A 55 -0.53 -26.51 -3.66
CA ALA A 55 -1.90 -26.56 -3.16
C ALA A 55 -2.83 -25.62 -3.92
N LEU A 56 -2.39 -24.36 -4.17
CA LEU A 56 -3.15 -23.38 -4.92
C LEU A 56 -3.34 -23.78 -6.39
N GLN A 57 -2.31 -24.38 -7.02
CA GLN A 57 -2.38 -24.83 -8.40
C GLN A 57 -3.31 -26.04 -8.60
N ALA A 58 -3.52 -26.85 -7.56
CA ALA A 58 -4.46 -27.96 -7.58
C ALA A 58 -5.92 -27.52 -7.44
N MET A 59 -6.18 -26.28 -7.00
CA MET A 59 -7.53 -25.70 -6.90
C MET A 59 -7.95 -25.11 -8.26
N THR A 60 -9.23 -25.27 -8.60
CA THR A 60 -9.82 -24.55 -9.75
C THR A 60 -9.91 -23.05 -9.47
N PHE A 61 -10.14 -22.23 -10.51
CA PHE A 61 -10.38 -20.79 -10.33
C PHE A 61 -11.59 -20.53 -9.44
N ILE A 62 -12.64 -21.36 -9.53
CA ILE A 62 -13.84 -21.23 -8.69
C ILE A 62 -13.53 -21.54 -7.22
N GLU A 63 -12.75 -22.58 -6.95
CA GLU A 63 -12.33 -22.92 -5.58
C GLU A 63 -11.47 -21.82 -4.97
N ARG A 64 -10.50 -21.24 -5.74
CA ARG A 64 -9.70 -20.09 -5.30
C ARG A 64 -10.57 -18.84 -5.07
N SER A 65 -11.58 -18.61 -5.90
CA SER A 65 -12.56 -17.54 -5.72
C SER A 65 -13.37 -17.72 -4.42
N ALA A 66 -13.81 -18.94 -4.13
CA ALA A 66 -14.51 -19.29 -2.90
C ALA A 66 -13.62 -19.08 -1.66
N MET A 67 -12.35 -19.46 -1.73
CA MET A 67 -11.34 -19.21 -0.70
C MET A 67 -11.17 -17.71 -0.42
N LEU A 68 -10.99 -16.88 -1.47
CA LEU A 68 -10.89 -15.42 -1.35
C LEU A 68 -12.11 -14.84 -0.62
N LYS A 69 -13.31 -15.28 -1.00
CA LYS A 69 -14.57 -14.83 -0.39
C LYS A 69 -14.67 -15.24 1.07
N ALA A 70 -14.22 -16.44 1.42
CA ALA A 70 -14.22 -16.94 2.81
C ALA A 70 -13.24 -16.14 3.69
N VAL A 71 -12.02 -15.88 3.19
CA VAL A 71 -11.03 -15.04 3.87
C VAL A 71 -11.56 -13.61 4.07
N ALA A 72 -12.18 -13.02 3.04
CA ALA A 72 -12.76 -11.67 3.15
C ALA A 72 -13.82 -11.57 4.25
N LYS A 73 -14.72 -12.54 4.34
CA LYS A 73 -15.75 -12.61 5.40
C LYS A 73 -15.10 -12.71 6.78
N HIS A 74 -14.15 -13.61 6.95
CA HIS A 74 -13.44 -13.83 8.20
C HIS A 74 -12.72 -12.56 8.68
N LEU A 75 -12.01 -11.87 7.78
CA LEU A 75 -11.33 -10.61 8.12
C LEU A 75 -12.33 -9.50 8.50
N LEU A 76 -13.48 -9.43 7.82
CA LEU A 76 -14.51 -8.43 8.11
C LEU A 76 -15.11 -8.63 9.52
N GLU A 77 -15.29 -9.87 9.96
CA GLU A 77 -15.76 -10.20 11.33
C GLU A 77 -14.75 -9.78 12.40
N GLN A 78 -13.48 -9.66 12.07
CA GLN A 78 -12.42 -9.30 13.00
C GLN A 78 -11.94 -7.84 12.86
N LYS A 79 -12.61 -7.01 12.09
CA LYS A 79 -12.13 -5.68 11.71
C LYS A 79 -11.83 -4.75 12.89
N ASP A 80 -12.53 -4.87 14.01
CA ASP A 80 -12.36 -3.96 15.15
C ASP A 80 -10.97 -4.07 15.80
N GLN A 81 -10.35 -5.25 15.83
CA GLN A 81 -8.97 -5.38 16.27
C GLN A 81 -7.99 -4.65 15.33
N PHE A 82 -8.24 -4.67 14.01
CA PHE A 82 -7.40 -3.97 13.05
C PHE A 82 -7.54 -2.44 13.17
N TYR A 83 -8.75 -1.94 13.44
CA TYR A 83 -8.98 -0.53 13.73
C TYR A 83 -8.19 -0.06 14.95
N ALA A 84 -8.17 -0.83 16.03
CA ALA A 84 -7.41 -0.50 17.24
C ALA A 84 -5.90 -0.37 16.98
N ILE A 85 -5.35 -1.26 16.13
CA ILE A 85 -3.93 -1.19 15.74
C ILE A 85 -3.69 -0.04 14.75
N SER A 86 -4.59 0.18 13.79
CA SER A 86 -4.49 1.24 12.80
C SER A 86 -4.42 2.63 13.44
N ALA A 87 -5.19 2.88 14.49
CA ALA A 87 -5.14 4.14 15.24
C ALA A 87 -3.74 4.47 15.79
N GLN A 88 -2.93 3.46 16.14
CA GLN A 88 -1.55 3.65 16.60
C GLN A 88 -0.63 4.19 15.51
N THR A 89 -1.01 4.06 14.24
CA THR A 89 -0.26 4.60 13.08
C THR A 89 -0.64 6.04 12.73
N GLY A 90 -1.46 6.71 13.55
CA GLY A 90 -1.96 8.05 13.30
C GLY A 90 -3.21 8.12 12.41
N ALA A 91 -3.74 7.00 11.95
CA ALA A 91 -4.90 6.95 11.08
C ALA A 91 -6.20 7.25 11.83
N THR A 92 -7.04 8.13 11.27
CA THR A 92 -8.41 8.34 11.76
C THR A 92 -9.28 7.11 11.47
N ARG A 93 -10.46 7.05 12.10
CA ARG A 93 -11.43 5.97 11.81
C ARG A 93 -11.81 5.91 10.33
N ALA A 94 -11.95 7.08 9.68
CA ALA A 94 -12.26 7.18 8.25
C ALA A 94 -11.11 6.68 7.38
N ASP A 95 -9.87 7.03 7.71
CA ASP A 95 -8.67 6.54 7.01
C ASP A 95 -8.52 5.02 7.15
N SER A 96 -8.76 4.52 8.36
CA SER A 96 -8.70 3.09 8.67
C SER A 96 -9.79 2.29 7.95
N TRP A 97 -10.97 2.89 7.76
CA TRP A 97 -12.05 2.27 6.98
C TRP A 97 -11.63 2.04 5.53
N VAL A 98 -11.01 3.04 4.91
CA VAL A 98 -10.48 2.92 3.54
C VAL A 98 -9.45 1.80 3.45
N ASP A 99 -8.49 1.76 4.37
CA ASP A 99 -7.40 0.76 4.37
C ASP A 99 -7.92 -0.66 4.66
N ILE A 100 -8.71 -0.82 5.71
CA ILE A 100 -9.13 -2.14 6.22
C ILE A 100 -10.30 -2.68 5.40
N GLU A 101 -11.45 -1.98 5.42
CA GLU A 101 -12.66 -2.49 4.77
C GLU A 101 -12.56 -2.34 3.25
N GLY A 102 -11.92 -1.28 2.73
CA GLY A 102 -11.62 -1.15 1.31
C GLY A 102 -10.67 -2.24 0.82
N GLY A 103 -9.60 -2.54 1.58
CA GLY A 103 -8.70 -3.66 1.29
C GLY A 103 -9.42 -5.01 1.29
N ILE A 104 -10.25 -5.29 2.28
CA ILE A 104 -11.09 -6.52 2.31
C ILE A 104 -12.03 -6.54 1.10
N GLY A 105 -12.55 -5.38 0.68
CA GLY A 105 -13.39 -5.23 -0.52
C GLY A 105 -12.71 -5.71 -1.79
N THR A 106 -11.39 -5.59 -1.91
CA THR A 106 -10.64 -6.11 -3.07
C THR A 106 -10.72 -7.64 -3.16
N LEU A 107 -10.66 -8.35 -2.03
CA LEU A 107 -10.85 -9.82 -2.02
C LEU A 107 -12.24 -10.21 -2.53
N PHE A 108 -13.30 -9.49 -2.10
CA PHE A 108 -14.66 -9.74 -2.62
C PHE A 108 -14.76 -9.45 -4.11
N THR A 109 -14.11 -8.38 -4.58
CA THR A 109 -14.11 -8.02 -6.01
C THR A 109 -13.48 -9.11 -6.85
N TYR A 110 -12.29 -9.59 -6.50
CA TYR A 110 -11.62 -10.66 -7.23
C TYR A 110 -12.30 -12.01 -7.06
N ALA A 111 -12.88 -12.31 -5.90
CA ALA A 111 -13.72 -13.50 -5.73
C ALA A 111 -14.94 -13.48 -6.66
N GLY A 112 -15.59 -12.30 -6.78
CA GLY A 112 -16.71 -12.11 -7.69
C GLY A 112 -16.31 -12.21 -9.16
N LEU A 113 -15.20 -11.61 -9.55
CA LEU A 113 -14.62 -11.69 -10.89
C LEU A 113 -14.33 -13.15 -11.27
N GLY A 114 -13.54 -13.84 -10.43
CA GLY A 114 -13.17 -15.24 -10.67
C GLY A 114 -14.37 -16.16 -10.81
N SER A 115 -15.40 -15.97 -9.95
CA SER A 115 -16.60 -16.80 -10.01
C SER A 115 -17.47 -16.57 -11.26
N ARG A 116 -17.38 -15.39 -11.90
CA ARG A 116 -18.23 -15.05 -13.07
C ARG A 116 -17.53 -15.24 -14.40
N GLU A 117 -16.22 -15.01 -14.45
CA GLU A 117 -15.48 -14.84 -15.70
C GLU A 117 -14.46 -15.95 -15.96
N LEU A 118 -14.06 -16.70 -14.91
CA LEU A 118 -13.07 -17.76 -15.05
C LEU A 118 -13.73 -19.15 -15.05
N PRO A 119 -13.12 -20.13 -15.72
CA PRO A 119 -13.67 -21.49 -15.79
C PRO A 119 -13.55 -22.23 -14.46
N ASP A 120 -14.40 -23.23 -14.25
CA ASP A 120 -14.21 -24.22 -13.16
C ASP A 120 -13.17 -25.26 -13.58
N ASP A 121 -11.93 -24.79 -13.77
CA ASP A 121 -10.78 -25.59 -14.19
C ASP A 121 -9.51 -24.97 -13.57
N ILE A 122 -8.42 -25.70 -13.63
CA ILE A 122 -7.07 -25.23 -13.26
C ILE A 122 -6.35 -24.53 -14.42
N LEU A 123 -6.88 -24.66 -15.63
CA LEU A 123 -6.39 -24.05 -16.87
C LEU A 123 -7.45 -23.12 -17.44
N TRP A 124 -7.01 -22.06 -18.09
CA TRP A 124 -7.89 -21.17 -18.84
C TRP A 124 -7.47 -21.12 -20.32
N PRO A 125 -8.09 -21.93 -21.19
CA PRO A 125 -7.93 -21.79 -22.62
C PRO A 125 -8.61 -20.50 -23.09
N GLU A 126 -7.82 -19.53 -23.59
CA GLU A 126 -8.38 -18.34 -24.23
C GLU A 126 -8.88 -18.67 -25.63
N ASP A 127 -10.04 -18.16 -25.96
CA ASP A 127 -10.62 -18.11 -27.30
C ASP A 127 -10.62 -19.40 -28.17
N GLU A 128 -11.04 -19.25 -29.41
CA GLU A 128 -11.08 -20.32 -30.38
C GLU A 128 -9.69 -20.66 -30.93
N LEU A 129 -9.56 -21.83 -31.50
CA LEU A 129 -8.38 -22.29 -32.23
C LEU A 129 -8.10 -21.35 -33.40
N ILE A 130 -6.93 -20.69 -33.40
CA ILE A 130 -6.52 -19.75 -34.45
C ILE A 130 -5.81 -20.49 -35.55
N PRO A 131 -6.35 -20.56 -36.80
CA PRO A 131 -5.65 -21.16 -37.91
C PRO A 131 -4.46 -20.29 -38.33
N LEU A 132 -3.25 -20.85 -38.31
CA LEU A 132 -2.02 -20.21 -38.69
C LEU A 132 -1.55 -20.57 -40.11
N SER A 133 -2.26 -21.49 -40.78
CA SER A 133 -2.01 -21.86 -42.16
C SER A 133 -3.30 -21.81 -43.00
N LYS A 134 -3.15 -21.49 -44.30
CA LYS A 134 -4.28 -21.42 -45.26
C LYS A 134 -5.05 -22.73 -45.39
N GLN A 135 -4.42 -23.87 -45.13
CA GLN A 135 -4.99 -25.22 -45.31
C GLN A 135 -5.43 -25.85 -44.00
N GLY A 136 -5.37 -25.08 -42.86
CA GLY A 136 -5.80 -25.55 -41.54
C GLY A 136 -4.89 -26.60 -40.88
N GLY A 137 -3.79 -26.95 -41.51
CA GLY A 137 -2.83 -27.95 -40.97
C GLY A 137 -1.93 -27.44 -39.84
N PHE A 138 -1.99 -26.14 -39.51
CA PHE A 138 -1.27 -25.53 -38.40
C PHE A 138 -2.16 -24.51 -37.71
N ALA A 139 -2.34 -24.68 -36.42
CA ALA A 139 -3.21 -23.83 -35.61
C ALA A 139 -2.61 -23.65 -34.20
N ALA A 140 -2.97 -22.58 -33.51
CA ALA A 140 -2.56 -22.28 -32.18
C ALA A 140 -3.76 -21.93 -31.28
N ARG A 141 -3.60 -22.15 -29.99
CA ARG A 141 -4.51 -21.68 -28.94
C ARG A 141 -3.68 -21.23 -27.73
N HIS A 142 -4.03 -20.11 -27.16
CA HIS A 142 -3.45 -19.69 -25.86
C HIS A 142 -4.09 -20.47 -24.72
N VAL A 143 -3.27 -20.92 -23.80
CA VAL A 143 -3.72 -21.56 -22.56
C VAL A 143 -3.00 -20.87 -21.40
N LEU A 144 -3.76 -20.20 -20.54
CA LEU A 144 -3.24 -19.60 -19.32
C LEU A 144 -3.16 -20.66 -18.22
N THR A 145 -2.04 -20.67 -17.51
CA THR A 145 -1.75 -21.57 -16.40
C THR A 145 -1.02 -20.82 -15.29
N SER A 146 -1.14 -21.32 -14.07
CA SER A 146 -0.44 -20.74 -12.93
C SER A 146 1.09 -20.82 -13.09
N LYS A 147 1.82 -19.79 -12.66
CA LYS A 147 3.28 -19.83 -12.57
C LYS A 147 3.75 -20.73 -11.43
N SER A 148 4.92 -21.34 -11.59
CA SER A 148 5.51 -22.24 -10.57
C SER A 148 6.30 -21.51 -9.48
N GLY A 149 6.41 -20.19 -9.55
CA GLY A 149 7.17 -19.35 -8.62
C GLY A 149 6.36 -18.85 -7.43
N VAL A 150 6.88 -17.79 -6.82
CA VAL A 150 6.26 -17.05 -5.71
C VAL A 150 6.14 -15.58 -6.07
N ALA A 151 5.07 -14.93 -5.61
CA ALA A 151 4.90 -13.49 -5.71
C ALA A 151 5.45 -12.80 -4.46
N VAL A 152 6.42 -11.92 -4.61
CA VAL A 152 6.96 -11.08 -3.54
C VAL A 152 6.27 -9.74 -3.57
N HIS A 153 5.57 -9.39 -2.48
CA HIS A 153 4.84 -8.13 -2.34
C HIS A 153 5.55 -7.22 -1.34
N ILE A 154 6.21 -6.17 -1.83
CA ILE A 154 6.86 -5.14 -1.00
C ILE A 154 5.93 -3.94 -0.95
N ASN A 155 5.33 -3.67 0.20
CA ASN A 155 4.23 -2.73 0.34
C ASN A 155 4.64 -1.45 1.07
N ALA A 156 3.94 -0.34 0.76
CA ALA A 156 4.10 0.95 1.41
C ALA A 156 3.44 0.98 2.80
N PHE A 157 3.74 2.03 3.58
CA PHE A 157 3.25 2.19 4.95
C PHE A 157 1.84 2.78 5.04
N ASN A 158 1.39 3.50 4.02
CA ASN A 158 0.19 4.33 4.11
C ASN A 158 -1.12 3.53 4.19
N PHE A 159 -1.23 2.44 3.41
CA PHE A 159 -2.37 1.54 3.41
C PHE A 159 -1.89 0.08 3.55
N PRO A 160 -1.43 -0.33 4.74
CA PRO A 160 -0.80 -1.64 4.94
C PRO A 160 -1.75 -2.83 4.72
N CYS A 161 -3.05 -2.66 4.98
CA CYS A 161 -4.07 -3.67 4.73
C CYS A 161 -4.47 -3.71 3.26
N TRP A 162 -4.85 -2.57 2.69
CA TRP A 162 -5.22 -2.46 1.28
C TRP A 162 -4.08 -2.91 0.37
N GLY A 163 -2.88 -2.34 0.54
CA GLY A 163 -1.71 -2.66 -0.30
C GLY A 163 -1.30 -4.13 -0.25
N MET A 164 -1.56 -4.83 0.86
CA MET A 164 -1.40 -6.28 0.95
C MET A 164 -2.51 -7.01 0.19
N LEU A 165 -3.78 -6.69 0.47
CA LEU A 165 -4.92 -7.47 0.00
C LEU A 165 -5.19 -7.28 -1.50
N GLU A 166 -4.96 -6.07 -2.05
CA GLU A 166 -5.10 -5.81 -3.49
C GLU A 166 -4.14 -6.63 -4.35
N LYS A 167 -2.94 -6.92 -3.83
CA LYS A 167 -1.94 -7.77 -4.50
C LYS A 167 -2.18 -9.25 -4.25
N LEU A 168 -2.61 -9.58 -3.03
CA LEU A 168 -2.85 -10.95 -2.62
C LEU A 168 -4.03 -11.58 -3.37
N ALA A 169 -5.09 -10.82 -3.60
CA ALA A 169 -6.30 -11.28 -4.28
C ALA A 169 -6.03 -11.83 -5.69
N PRO A 170 -5.43 -11.08 -6.63
CA PRO A 170 -5.10 -11.59 -7.96
C PRO A 170 -4.01 -12.67 -7.91
N THR A 171 -3.05 -12.58 -6.97
CA THR A 171 -1.98 -13.56 -6.82
C THR A 171 -2.54 -14.94 -6.48
N TRP A 172 -3.42 -15.02 -5.50
CA TRP A 172 -4.06 -16.29 -5.12
C TRP A 172 -5.04 -16.80 -6.17
N LEU A 173 -5.79 -15.88 -6.82
CA LEU A 173 -6.68 -16.25 -7.90
C LEU A 173 -5.91 -16.84 -9.08
N ALA A 174 -4.71 -16.32 -9.37
CA ALA A 174 -3.78 -16.87 -10.36
C ALA A 174 -3.07 -18.17 -9.90
N GLY A 175 -3.29 -18.65 -8.67
CA GLY A 175 -2.70 -19.88 -8.15
C GLY A 175 -1.25 -19.77 -7.71
N MET A 176 -0.77 -18.56 -7.35
CA MET A 176 0.57 -18.33 -6.83
C MET A 176 0.57 -18.11 -5.31
N PRO A 177 1.56 -18.63 -4.57
CA PRO A 177 1.79 -18.25 -3.18
C PRO A 177 2.43 -16.86 -3.10
N ALA A 178 2.29 -16.19 -1.95
CA ALA A 178 2.84 -14.86 -1.73
C ALA A 178 3.78 -14.79 -0.54
N ILE A 179 4.86 -14.03 -0.68
CA ILE A 179 5.72 -13.55 0.41
C ILE A 179 5.49 -12.05 0.55
N ILE A 180 4.94 -11.64 1.67
CA ILE A 180 4.55 -10.27 1.94
C ILE A 180 5.61 -9.60 2.81
N LYS A 181 6.09 -8.44 2.39
CA LYS A 181 7.00 -7.59 3.13
C LYS A 181 6.37 -6.20 3.29
N PRO A 182 5.67 -5.93 4.40
CA PRO A 182 5.14 -4.60 4.69
C PRO A 182 6.24 -3.59 4.95
N ALA A 183 5.92 -2.30 4.86
CA ALA A 183 6.78 -1.26 5.42
C ALA A 183 6.93 -1.45 6.94
N THR A 184 8.14 -1.23 7.45
CA THR A 184 8.45 -1.46 8.86
C THR A 184 7.55 -0.67 9.80
N ALA A 185 7.25 0.59 9.47
CA ALA A 185 6.48 1.51 10.33
C ALA A 185 5.04 1.03 10.63
N THR A 186 4.47 0.16 9.79
CA THR A 186 3.09 -0.34 9.95
C THR A 186 3.01 -1.87 9.91
N ALA A 187 4.14 -2.55 10.10
CA ALA A 187 4.22 -4.01 10.01
C ALA A 187 3.33 -4.73 11.03
N GLN A 188 3.06 -4.12 12.18
CA GLN A 188 2.19 -4.69 13.23
C GLN A 188 0.74 -4.89 12.75
N LEU A 189 0.23 -3.97 11.92
CA LEU A 189 -1.13 -4.07 11.38
C LEU A 189 -1.21 -5.19 10.32
N THR A 190 -0.23 -5.24 9.43
CA THR A 190 -0.12 -6.33 8.44
C THR A 190 0.05 -7.68 9.12
N GLN A 191 0.90 -7.76 10.18
CA GLN A 191 1.09 -8.99 10.94
C GLN A 191 -0.22 -9.48 11.59
N ALA A 192 -0.98 -8.57 12.22
CA ALA A 192 -2.26 -8.93 12.84
C ALA A 192 -3.24 -9.51 11.80
N MET A 193 -3.29 -8.92 10.61
CA MET A 193 -4.16 -9.39 9.53
C MET A 193 -3.69 -10.74 8.96
N VAL A 194 -2.38 -10.91 8.73
CA VAL A 194 -1.81 -12.21 8.30
C VAL A 194 -2.05 -13.28 9.36
N LYS A 195 -1.92 -12.92 10.64
CA LYS A 195 -2.22 -13.86 11.74
C LYS A 195 -3.69 -14.30 11.69
N ALA A 196 -4.62 -13.40 11.49
CA ALA A 196 -6.03 -13.75 11.34
C ALA A 196 -6.28 -14.68 10.14
N ILE A 197 -5.61 -14.43 9.00
CA ILE A 197 -5.69 -15.30 7.82
C ILE A 197 -5.15 -16.70 8.12
N VAL A 198 -3.96 -16.80 8.74
CA VAL A 198 -3.33 -18.09 9.06
C VAL A 198 -4.14 -18.87 10.07
N ASP A 199 -4.57 -18.21 11.17
CA ASP A 199 -5.32 -18.86 12.25
C ASP A 199 -6.71 -19.34 11.79
N SER A 200 -7.27 -18.76 10.73
CA SER A 200 -8.54 -19.19 10.15
C SER A 200 -8.51 -20.59 9.54
N GLY A 201 -7.34 -21.08 9.13
CA GLY A 201 -7.20 -22.32 8.37
C GLY A 201 -7.87 -22.32 6.98
N LEU A 202 -8.31 -21.15 6.48
CA LEU A 202 -9.02 -21.02 5.21
C LEU A 202 -8.10 -21.07 3.99
N VAL A 203 -6.79 -20.83 4.18
CA VAL A 203 -5.80 -20.84 3.11
C VAL A 203 -4.85 -22.01 3.26
N PRO A 204 -4.36 -22.61 2.16
CA PRO A 204 -3.39 -23.67 2.23
C PRO A 204 -2.11 -23.23 2.92
N GLU A 205 -1.49 -24.16 3.68
CA GLU A 205 -0.18 -23.92 4.26
C GLU A 205 0.84 -23.54 3.18
N GLY A 206 1.63 -22.48 3.42
CA GLY A 206 2.60 -21.95 2.47
C GLY A 206 2.02 -21.00 1.41
N ALA A 207 0.68 -20.83 1.31
CA ALA A 207 0.07 -19.87 0.39
C ALA A 207 0.38 -18.41 0.76
N ILE A 208 0.70 -18.16 2.03
CA ILE A 208 1.09 -16.85 2.56
C ILE A 208 2.34 -16.98 3.42
N SER A 209 3.25 -16.02 3.27
CA SER A 209 4.39 -15.80 4.15
C SER A 209 4.50 -14.30 4.45
N LEU A 210 5.06 -13.95 5.62
CA LEU A 210 5.21 -12.58 6.07
C LEU A 210 6.63 -12.33 6.57
N ILE A 211 7.26 -11.26 6.10
CA ILE A 211 8.56 -10.77 6.59
C ILE A 211 8.34 -9.47 7.35
N CYS A 212 8.50 -9.49 8.67
CA CYS A 212 8.54 -8.30 9.50
C CYS A 212 9.99 -7.84 9.64
N GLY A 213 10.35 -6.72 9.00
CA GLY A 213 11.71 -6.20 8.94
C GLY A 213 12.20 -5.91 7.53
N GLY A 214 13.51 -6.04 7.29
CA GLY A 214 14.12 -5.91 5.96
C GLY A 214 13.81 -7.12 5.07
N ALA A 215 13.99 -6.97 3.76
CA ALA A 215 13.85 -8.09 2.83
C ALA A 215 14.99 -9.13 2.96
N GLY A 216 16.07 -8.79 3.68
CA GLY A 216 17.26 -9.63 3.77
C GLY A 216 17.84 -9.92 2.39
N ASP A 217 18.21 -11.18 2.18
CA ASP A 217 18.73 -11.71 0.91
C ASP A 217 17.63 -12.35 0.03
N LEU A 218 16.35 -12.08 0.32
CA LEU A 218 15.24 -12.70 -0.41
C LEU A 218 15.37 -12.57 -1.94
N LEU A 219 15.77 -11.38 -2.42
CA LEU A 219 15.88 -11.13 -3.86
C LEU A 219 17.00 -11.92 -4.53
N ASP A 220 18.04 -12.34 -3.79
CA ASP A 220 19.13 -13.20 -4.31
C ASP A 220 18.63 -14.61 -4.63
N HIS A 221 17.58 -15.06 -3.96
CA HIS A 221 17.03 -16.41 -4.10
C HIS A 221 15.91 -16.54 -5.12
N LEU A 222 15.47 -15.42 -5.72
CA LEU A 222 14.38 -15.43 -6.71
C LEU A 222 14.84 -16.00 -8.05
N ASP A 223 13.89 -16.50 -8.84
CA ASP A 223 14.11 -17.07 -10.17
C ASP A 223 13.10 -16.51 -11.18
N SER A 224 13.29 -16.83 -12.47
CA SER A 224 12.50 -16.32 -13.62
C SER A 224 10.98 -16.57 -13.52
N GLN A 225 10.55 -17.56 -12.73
CA GLN A 225 9.13 -17.85 -12.49
C GLN A 225 8.53 -17.02 -11.34
N ASP A 226 9.37 -16.34 -10.56
CA ASP A 226 8.89 -15.46 -9.49
C ASP A 226 8.48 -14.10 -10.06
N VAL A 227 7.73 -13.35 -9.27
CA VAL A 227 7.36 -11.96 -9.59
C VAL A 227 7.57 -11.08 -8.38
N VAL A 228 7.96 -9.82 -8.60
CA VAL A 228 8.09 -8.84 -7.53
C VAL A 228 7.17 -7.67 -7.83
N THR A 229 6.38 -7.29 -6.84
CA THR A 229 5.58 -6.06 -6.88
C THR A 229 6.03 -5.14 -5.76
N PHE A 230 6.22 -3.88 -6.08
CA PHE A 230 6.67 -2.85 -5.15
C PHE A 230 5.73 -1.66 -5.18
N THR A 231 5.36 -1.18 -4.00
CA THR A 231 4.71 0.13 -3.81
C THR A 231 5.49 0.92 -2.76
N GLY A 232 5.96 2.12 -3.10
CA GLY A 232 6.76 2.96 -2.20
C GLY A 232 7.42 4.13 -2.91
N SER A 233 8.58 4.58 -2.41
CA SER A 233 9.33 5.68 -3.03
C SER A 233 10.04 5.26 -4.31
N ALA A 234 10.14 6.18 -5.28
CA ALA A 234 10.86 5.94 -6.54
C ALA A 234 12.32 5.55 -6.30
N ALA A 235 12.99 6.17 -5.34
CA ALA A 235 14.38 5.85 -5.00
C ALA A 235 14.55 4.40 -4.55
N THR A 236 13.68 3.91 -3.66
CA THR A 236 13.70 2.50 -3.23
C THR A 236 13.33 1.56 -4.38
N GLY A 237 12.31 1.93 -5.16
CA GLY A 237 11.87 1.13 -6.31
C GLY A 237 12.97 0.97 -7.37
N GLN A 238 13.72 2.04 -7.66
CA GLN A 238 14.87 2.00 -8.57
C GLN A 238 15.98 1.08 -8.05
N GLN A 239 16.32 1.17 -6.75
CA GLN A 239 17.32 0.28 -6.15
C GLN A 239 16.91 -1.19 -6.24
N LEU A 240 15.66 -1.51 -5.92
CA LEU A 240 15.15 -2.88 -6.01
C LEU A 240 15.12 -3.39 -7.44
N ARG A 241 14.64 -2.57 -8.39
CA ARG A 241 14.58 -2.91 -9.81
C ARG A 241 15.97 -3.16 -10.42
N ALA A 242 16.99 -2.45 -9.94
CA ALA A 242 18.37 -2.60 -10.37
C ALA A 242 19.09 -3.78 -9.68
N HIS A 243 18.41 -4.57 -8.85
CA HIS A 243 19.02 -5.70 -8.15
C HIS A 243 19.61 -6.70 -9.15
N PRO A 244 20.90 -7.10 -9.00
CA PRO A 244 21.61 -7.92 -10.01
C PRO A 244 20.89 -9.21 -10.38
N ASN A 245 20.31 -9.92 -9.39
CA ASN A 245 19.60 -11.17 -9.64
C ASN A 245 18.30 -10.96 -10.43
N LEU A 246 17.55 -9.87 -10.15
CA LEU A 246 16.32 -9.56 -10.88
C LEU A 246 16.64 -9.28 -12.35
N VAL A 247 17.72 -8.51 -12.62
CA VAL A 247 18.16 -8.19 -13.97
C VAL A 247 18.67 -9.44 -14.69
N ALA A 248 19.58 -10.20 -14.07
CA ALA A 248 20.21 -11.37 -14.67
C ALA A 248 19.21 -12.47 -15.06
N LYS A 249 18.16 -12.65 -14.27
CA LYS A 249 17.15 -13.70 -14.50
C LYS A 249 15.86 -13.17 -15.14
N SER A 250 15.83 -11.89 -15.55
CA SER A 250 14.65 -11.24 -16.14
C SER A 250 13.38 -11.44 -15.29
N ILE A 251 13.50 -11.31 -13.96
CA ILE A 251 12.39 -11.47 -13.05
C ILE A 251 11.42 -10.28 -13.22
N PRO A 252 10.12 -10.52 -13.49
CA PRO A 252 9.13 -9.47 -13.60
C PRO A 252 9.08 -8.59 -12.36
N PHE A 253 9.21 -7.28 -12.54
CA PHE A 253 9.18 -6.28 -11.48
C PHE A 253 8.17 -5.18 -11.82
N THR A 254 7.07 -5.14 -11.07
CA THR A 254 6.07 -4.09 -11.17
C THR A 254 6.30 -3.05 -10.08
N MET A 255 6.40 -1.78 -10.48
CA MET A 255 6.66 -0.67 -9.58
C MET A 255 5.55 0.37 -9.64
N GLU A 256 4.91 0.60 -8.50
CA GLU A 256 4.07 1.76 -8.23
C GLU A 256 4.86 2.67 -7.28
N ALA A 257 5.26 3.84 -7.76
CA ALA A 257 6.15 4.70 -6.97
C ALA A 257 5.83 6.16 -7.20
N ASP A 258 5.83 6.90 -6.10
CA ASP A 258 5.59 8.32 -5.99
C ASP A 258 4.33 8.77 -6.75
N SER A 259 3.90 9.98 -6.50
CA SER A 259 2.84 10.62 -7.28
C SER A 259 2.93 12.12 -7.12
N LEU A 260 2.51 12.85 -8.15
CA LEU A 260 2.45 14.30 -8.16
C LEU A 260 1.12 14.75 -8.78
N ASN A 261 0.03 14.35 -8.15
CA ASN A 261 -1.31 14.64 -8.63
C ASN A 261 -1.60 16.13 -8.59
N CYS A 262 -2.33 16.62 -9.58
CA CYS A 262 -2.81 18.00 -9.61
C CYS A 262 -4.34 18.05 -9.62
N CYS A 263 -4.87 19.19 -9.18
CA CYS A 263 -6.24 19.57 -9.35
C CYS A 263 -6.25 20.93 -10.10
N VAL A 264 -7.00 21.00 -11.19
CA VAL A 264 -7.04 22.17 -12.07
C VAL A 264 -8.42 22.81 -11.98
N LEU A 265 -8.44 24.12 -11.71
CA LEU A 265 -9.67 24.93 -11.77
C LEU A 265 -9.80 25.55 -13.18
N GLY A 266 -10.96 25.40 -13.81
CA GLY A 266 -11.25 26.01 -15.11
C GLY A 266 -11.35 27.56 -15.02
N GLU A 267 -11.01 28.22 -16.09
CA GLU A 267 -11.07 29.71 -16.16
C GLU A 267 -12.50 30.25 -16.05
N ASP A 268 -13.47 29.44 -16.43
CA ASP A 268 -14.91 29.76 -16.42
C ASP A 268 -15.58 29.60 -15.06
N VAL A 269 -14.86 29.02 -14.06
CA VAL A 269 -15.39 28.80 -12.71
C VAL A 269 -15.17 30.05 -11.84
N THR A 270 -16.25 30.60 -11.29
CA THR A 270 -16.22 31.72 -10.35
C THR A 270 -16.59 31.30 -8.93
N PRO A 271 -16.25 32.10 -7.88
CA PRO A 271 -16.54 31.73 -6.49
C PRO A 271 -18.02 31.48 -6.18
N GLU A 272 -18.94 32.00 -6.97
CA GLU A 272 -20.40 31.86 -6.82
C GLU A 272 -20.93 30.53 -7.37
N GLN A 273 -20.13 29.83 -8.17
CA GLN A 273 -20.54 28.58 -8.82
C GLN A 273 -20.32 27.37 -7.90
N PRO A 274 -21.16 26.32 -7.97
CA PRO A 274 -21.05 25.13 -7.14
C PRO A 274 -19.75 24.35 -7.38
N GLU A 275 -19.18 24.43 -8.57
CA GLU A 275 -17.91 23.79 -8.95
C GLU A 275 -16.74 24.35 -8.14
N PHE A 276 -16.73 25.65 -7.83
CA PHE A 276 -15.73 26.25 -6.95
C PHE A 276 -15.78 25.65 -5.56
N ALA A 277 -16.97 25.56 -4.96
CA ALA A 277 -17.14 24.97 -3.63
C ALA A 277 -16.74 23.47 -3.62
N LEU A 278 -17.03 22.75 -4.71
CA LEU A 278 -16.63 21.36 -4.90
C LEU A 278 -15.09 21.23 -4.96
N PHE A 279 -14.46 22.07 -5.80
CA PHE A 279 -12.99 22.11 -5.95
C PHE A 279 -12.30 22.32 -4.59
N ILE A 280 -12.70 23.35 -3.84
CA ILE A 280 -12.14 23.66 -2.52
C ILE A 280 -12.35 22.48 -1.54
N ARG A 281 -13.53 21.85 -1.56
CA ARG A 281 -13.85 20.72 -0.69
C ARG A 281 -12.94 19.52 -0.99
N GLU A 282 -12.77 19.17 -2.27
CA GLU A 282 -11.98 18.03 -2.68
C GLU A 282 -10.49 18.23 -2.40
N VAL A 283 -9.97 19.44 -2.65
CA VAL A 283 -8.58 19.78 -2.31
C VAL A 283 -8.33 19.60 -0.80
N VAL A 284 -9.19 20.19 0.05
CA VAL A 284 -9.05 20.07 1.51
C VAL A 284 -9.15 18.60 1.96
N ARG A 285 -10.09 17.83 1.40
CA ARG A 285 -10.23 16.41 1.69
C ARG A 285 -8.94 15.64 1.38
N GLU A 286 -8.38 15.87 0.19
CA GLU A 286 -7.17 15.16 -0.25
C GLU A 286 -5.91 15.59 0.50
N MET A 287 -5.84 16.84 0.97
CA MET A 287 -4.74 17.31 1.81
C MET A 287 -4.78 16.71 3.22
N THR A 288 -5.96 16.41 3.76
CA THR A 288 -6.13 16.03 5.17
C THR A 288 -6.40 14.54 5.40
N ALA A 289 -6.98 13.84 4.42
CA ALA A 289 -7.17 12.40 4.51
C ALA A 289 -5.84 11.69 4.67
N LYS A 290 -5.72 10.82 5.69
CA LYS A 290 -4.50 10.10 6.06
C LYS A 290 -3.30 11.05 6.30
N ALA A 291 -3.55 12.28 6.74
CA ALA A 291 -2.55 13.36 6.85
C ALA A 291 -1.77 13.59 5.54
N GLY A 292 -2.46 13.48 4.40
CA GLY A 292 -1.86 13.62 3.06
C GLY A 292 -1.00 12.44 2.59
N GLN A 293 -0.87 11.38 3.37
CA GLN A 293 -0.03 10.20 3.04
C GLN A 293 -0.74 9.24 2.09
N LYS A 294 -1.18 9.73 0.94
CA LYS A 294 -1.90 8.96 -0.09
C LYS A 294 -1.21 9.11 -1.45
N CYS A 295 -1.22 8.03 -2.24
CA CYS A 295 -0.80 8.09 -3.64
C CYS A 295 -1.69 9.00 -4.49
N THR A 296 -2.96 9.16 -4.11
CA THR A 296 -3.95 10.02 -4.79
C THR A 296 -4.04 11.43 -4.24
N ALA A 297 -3.28 11.79 -3.19
CA ALA A 297 -3.34 13.12 -2.59
C ALA A 297 -3.00 14.22 -3.62
N ILE A 298 -3.78 15.30 -3.61
CA ILE A 298 -3.52 16.47 -4.45
C ILE A 298 -2.30 17.19 -3.90
N ARG A 299 -1.23 17.25 -4.72
CA ARG A 299 0.03 17.92 -4.38
C ARG A 299 0.15 19.29 -5.04
N ARG A 300 -0.46 19.46 -6.20
CA ARG A 300 -0.45 20.70 -6.98
C ARG A 300 -1.86 21.18 -7.25
N ILE A 301 -2.10 22.44 -6.93
CA ILE A 301 -3.38 23.13 -7.14
C ILE A 301 -3.13 24.18 -8.22
N ILE A 302 -3.66 23.96 -9.40
CA ILE A 302 -3.43 24.82 -10.57
C ILE A 302 -4.70 25.64 -10.79
N VAL A 303 -4.57 26.97 -10.67
CA VAL A 303 -5.70 27.90 -10.77
C VAL A 303 -5.37 29.08 -11.67
N PRO A 304 -6.36 29.67 -12.32
CA PRO A 304 -6.16 30.91 -13.05
C PRO A 304 -5.62 32.04 -12.15
N LEU A 305 -4.71 32.85 -12.65
CA LEU A 305 -4.06 33.92 -11.91
C LEU A 305 -5.08 34.89 -11.23
N ALA A 306 -6.17 35.20 -11.92
CA ALA A 306 -7.23 36.05 -11.39
C ALA A 306 -7.96 35.44 -10.17
N GLN A 307 -7.87 34.16 -9.94
CA GLN A 307 -8.59 33.44 -8.88
C GLN A 307 -7.69 33.01 -7.70
N ILE A 308 -6.38 33.24 -7.75
CA ILE A 308 -5.43 32.81 -6.72
C ILE A 308 -5.88 33.26 -5.33
N ASN A 309 -6.24 34.55 -5.15
CA ASN A 309 -6.65 35.08 -3.85
C ASN A 309 -7.93 34.38 -3.34
N ALA A 310 -8.96 34.28 -4.19
CA ALA A 310 -10.23 33.66 -3.82
C ALA A 310 -10.07 32.19 -3.42
N VAL A 311 -9.25 31.44 -4.17
CA VAL A 311 -8.95 30.03 -3.88
C VAL A 311 -8.13 29.92 -2.61
N SER A 312 -7.07 30.71 -2.44
CA SER A 312 -6.21 30.69 -1.25
C SER A 312 -7.00 30.99 0.02
N ASP A 313 -7.82 32.06 0.02
CA ASP A 313 -8.64 32.45 1.16
C ASP A 313 -9.65 31.34 1.53
N ALA A 314 -10.29 30.74 0.52
CA ALA A 314 -11.26 29.66 0.72
C ALA A 314 -10.59 28.39 1.28
N LEU A 315 -9.41 28.01 0.79
CA LEU A 315 -8.64 26.87 1.29
C LEU A 315 -8.17 27.12 2.73
N ILE A 316 -7.56 28.28 3.01
CA ILE A 316 -7.10 28.65 4.37
C ILE A 316 -8.27 28.60 5.35
N SER A 317 -9.41 29.23 5.01
CA SER A 317 -10.61 29.26 5.85
C SER A 317 -11.13 27.85 6.16
N ARG A 318 -11.04 26.90 5.23
CA ARG A 318 -11.48 25.52 5.48
C ARG A 318 -10.43 24.69 6.23
N LEU A 319 -9.16 24.85 5.91
CA LEU A 319 -8.06 24.12 6.57
C LEU A 319 -7.94 24.50 8.04
N HIS A 320 -8.18 25.74 8.43
CA HIS A 320 -8.27 26.18 9.82
C HIS A 320 -9.35 25.47 10.65
N LYS A 321 -10.38 24.91 9.99
CA LYS A 321 -11.46 24.16 10.66
C LYS A 321 -11.16 22.68 10.83
N VAL A 322 -10.00 22.22 10.34
CA VAL A 322 -9.59 20.82 10.47
C VAL A 322 -9.02 20.60 11.86
N THR A 323 -9.70 19.80 12.65
CA THR A 323 -9.21 19.38 13.97
C THR A 323 -8.13 18.33 13.82
N ILE A 324 -6.90 18.67 14.21
CA ILE A 324 -5.73 17.78 14.22
C ILE A 324 -5.54 17.26 15.63
N GLY A 325 -5.30 15.97 15.78
CA GLY A 325 -5.10 15.41 17.12
C GLY A 325 -5.10 13.88 17.16
N ASP A 326 -5.28 13.35 18.35
CA ASP A 326 -5.40 11.92 18.57
C ASP A 326 -6.69 11.39 17.92
N PRO A 327 -6.60 10.46 16.96
CA PRO A 327 -7.77 9.87 16.29
C PRO A 327 -8.75 9.16 17.21
N ALA A 328 -8.38 8.82 18.44
CA ALA A 328 -9.26 8.27 19.45
C ALA A 328 -10.23 9.32 20.04
N GLN A 329 -9.96 10.61 19.87
CA GLN A 329 -10.81 11.70 20.33
C GLN A 329 -11.89 12.03 19.32
N GLU A 330 -13.10 12.28 19.82
CA GLU A 330 -14.23 12.66 18.99
C GLU A 330 -13.97 14.02 18.30
N GLY A 331 -14.37 14.12 17.02
CA GLY A 331 -14.22 15.35 16.24
C GLY A 331 -12.87 15.53 15.56
N VAL A 332 -11.85 14.72 15.84
CA VAL A 332 -10.57 14.76 15.15
C VAL A 332 -10.77 14.31 13.68
N LYS A 333 -10.28 15.16 12.75
CA LYS A 333 -10.40 14.96 11.31
C LYS A 333 -9.10 14.55 10.64
N MET A 334 -7.97 14.87 11.25
CA MET A 334 -6.65 14.53 10.76
C MET A 334 -5.76 14.08 11.93
N GLY A 335 -5.12 12.93 11.78
CA GLY A 335 -4.19 12.40 12.75
C GLY A 335 -2.74 12.81 12.48
N ALA A 336 -1.78 12.00 12.96
CA ALA A 336 -0.36 12.22 12.75
C ALA A 336 0.16 11.53 11.49
N LEU A 337 1.35 11.92 11.04
CA LEU A 337 2.16 11.13 10.14
C LEU A 337 2.57 9.81 10.81
N VAL A 338 2.99 8.83 10.03
CA VAL A 338 3.23 7.46 10.53
C VAL A 338 4.32 7.38 11.61
N ASN A 339 5.32 8.27 11.56
CA ASN A 339 6.41 8.35 12.55
C ASN A 339 7.15 9.70 12.46
N SER A 340 8.08 9.92 13.39
CA SER A 340 8.91 11.13 13.44
C SER A 340 9.88 11.26 12.26
N GLU A 341 10.36 10.16 11.68
CA GLU A 341 11.21 10.19 10.48
C GLU A 341 10.44 10.83 9.31
N GLN A 342 9.19 10.38 9.06
CA GLN A 342 8.36 10.99 8.02
C GLN A 342 7.99 12.44 8.30
N ARG A 343 7.80 12.82 9.57
CA ARG A 343 7.60 14.23 9.95
C ARG A 343 8.81 15.08 9.59
N GLN A 344 10.01 14.58 9.86
CA GLN A 344 11.25 15.28 9.50
C GLN A 344 11.42 15.38 7.97
N ASP A 345 11.20 14.29 7.24
CA ASP A 345 11.30 14.27 5.77
C ASP A 345 10.35 15.31 5.12
N VAL A 346 9.13 15.43 5.66
CA VAL A 346 8.15 16.44 5.21
C VAL A 346 8.64 17.86 5.51
N GLN A 347 9.17 18.11 6.72
CA GLN A 347 9.72 19.42 7.09
C GLN A 347 10.88 19.81 6.17
N GLU A 348 11.81 18.90 5.90
CA GLU A 348 12.92 19.13 4.98
C GLU A 348 12.44 19.44 3.56
N SER A 349 11.37 18.75 3.11
CA SER A 349 10.78 19.00 1.79
C SER A 349 10.10 20.37 1.70
N VAL A 350 9.37 20.76 2.75
CA VAL A 350 8.79 22.11 2.84
C VAL A 350 9.89 23.18 2.83
N ASN A 351 10.95 22.98 3.60
CA ASN A 351 12.08 23.92 3.62
C ASN A 351 12.76 24.06 2.25
N LYS A 352 12.87 22.98 1.47
CA LYS A 352 13.40 23.03 0.10
C LYS A 352 12.52 23.88 -0.82
N LEU A 353 11.20 23.73 -0.73
CA LEU A 353 10.24 24.52 -1.54
C LEU A 353 10.28 26.00 -1.15
N ILE A 354 10.39 26.32 0.16
CA ILE A 354 10.53 27.70 0.62
C ILE A 354 11.86 28.29 0.11
N ALA A 355 12.95 27.53 0.19
CA ALA A 355 14.25 27.98 -0.33
C ALA A 355 14.26 28.18 -1.85
N ALA A 356 13.38 27.48 -2.58
CA ALA A 356 13.15 27.65 -4.01
C ALA A 356 12.17 28.79 -4.34
N GLY A 357 11.75 29.60 -3.36
CA GLY A 357 10.94 30.79 -3.58
C GLY A 357 9.42 30.61 -3.37
N CYS A 358 8.97 29.48 -2.85
CA CYS A 358 7.56 29.33 -2.45
C CYS A 358 7.25 30.13 -1.19
N GLU A 359 6.09 30.77 -1.16
CA GLU A 359 5.56 31.50 -0.01
C GLU A 359 4.64 30.60 0.81
N VAL A 360 4.78 30.62 2.13
CA VAL A 360 3.91 29.86 3.05
C VAL A 360 2.62 30.64 3.29
N LEU A 361 1.50 30.09 2.83
CA LEU A 361 0.18 30.65 3.09
C LEU A 361 -0.47 30.07 4.35
N LEU A 362 -0.17 28.81 4.69
CA LEU A 362 -0.66 28.15 5.89
C LEU A 362 0.27 27.01 6.29
N GLY A 363 0.44 26.77 7.58
CA GLY A 363 1.25 25.67 8.11
C GLY A 363 2.73 25.89 7.90
N GLY A 364 3.43 24.91 7.33
CA GLY A 364 4.84 25.00 6.94
C GLY A 364 5.82 24.57 8.01
N GLU A 365 5.42 24.49 9.27
CA GLU A 365 6.32 24.16 10.38
C GLU A 365 5.67 23.21 11.37
N ALA A 366 6.38 22.16 11.75
CA ALA A 366 5.99 21.22 12.78
C ALA A 366 6.82 21.42 14.05
N ASP A 367 6.23 21.17 15.22
CA ASP A 367 6.99 21.05 16.46
C ASP A 367 7.78 19.73 16.46
N LEU A 368 9.03 19.78 16.03
CA LEU A 368 9.92 18.63 15.97
C LEU A 368 10.31 18.10 17.35
N SER A 369 10.09 18.88 18.43
CA SER A 369 10.34 18.45 19.82
C SER A 369 9.17 17.63 20.40
N ALA A 370 7.99 17.71 19.80
CA ALA A 370 6.83 16.96 20.25
C ALA A 370 7.02 15.46 20.04
N ALA A 371 6.52 14.65 20.98
CA ALA A 371 6.64 13.20 20.96
C ALA A 371 5.85 12.57 19.79
N GLY A 372 4.66 13.13 19.47
CA GLY A 372 3.84 12.69 18.35
C GLY A 372 4.32 13.20 16.98
N ALA A 373 4.01 12.47 15.93
CA ALA A 373 4.43 12.81 14.57
C ALA A 373 3.44 13.75 13.84
N PHE A 374 2.88 14.71 14.55
CA PHE A 374 1.94 15.67 13.97
C PHE A 374 2.64 16.64 13.02
N PHE A 375 1.94 16.96 11.94
CA PHE A 375 2.32 18.00 10.98
C PHE A 375 1.07 18.75 10.52
N PRO A 376 1.06 20.10 10.55
CA PRO A 376 -0.12 20.85 10.12
C PRO A 376 -0.33 20.75 8.61
N PRO A 377 -1.59 20.80 8.12
CA PRO A 377 -1.83 20.98 6.69
C PRO A 377 -1.08 22.21 6.19
N THR A 378 -0.31 22.03 5.12
CA THR A 378 0.59 23.05 4.60
C THR A 378 0.16 23.46 3.21
N LEU A 379 -0.04 24.77 3.01
CA LEU A 379 -0.36 25.39 1.73
C LEU A 379 0.75 26.37 1.35
N LEU A 380 1.36 26.14 0.20
CA LEU A 380 2.42 26.97 -0.35
C LEU A 380 1.92 27.66 -1.64
N TYR A 381 2.26 28.92 -1.83
CA TYR A 381 2.08 29.61 -3.09
C TYR A 381 3.40 29.61 -3.88
N CYS A 382 3.33 29.17 -5.12
CA CYS A 382 4.45 29.15 -6.03
C CYS A 382 4.17 30.11 -7.19
N SER A 383 4.90 31.23 -7.21
CA SER A 383 4.74 32.25 -8.26
C SER A 383 5.51 31.92 -9.55
N GLN A 384 6.49 31.03 -9.46
CA GLN A 384 7.36 30.64 -10.58
C GLN A 384 7.45 29.11 -10.67
N PRO A 385 6.38 28.43 -11.14
CA PRO A 385 6.32 26.97 -11.11
C PRO A 385 7.35 26.30 -12.02
N ASP A 386 7.86 26.98 -13.04
CA ASP A 386 8.87 26.43 -13.96
C ASP A 386 10.28 26.40 -13.33
N GLU A 387 10.51 27.14 -12.26
CA GLU A 387 11.79 27.24 -11.55
C GLU A 387 11.80 26.47 -10.22
N THR A 388 10.63 25.96 -9.81
CA THR A 388 10.46 25.26 -8.54
C THR A 388 10.62 23.74 -8.75
N PRO A 389 11.40 23.05 -7.91
CA PRO A 389 11.69 21.63 -8.08
C PRO A 389 10.47 20.71 -7.89
#